data_62fd91f1a63f1b8cb9475e4381e35ed4
#
_entry.id   62fd91f1a63f1b8cb9475e4381e35ed4
#
_cell.length_a   1.000
_cell.length_b   1.000
_cell.length_c   1.000
_cell.angle_alpha   90.00
_cell.angle_beta   90.00
_cell.angle_gamma   90.00
#
_symmetry.space_group_name_H-M   'P 1'
#
loop_
_entity.id
_entity.type
_entity.pdbx_description
1 polymer ?
#
loop_
_entity_poly.entity_id
_entity_poly.type
_entity_poly.pdbx_seq_one_letter_code
_entity_poly.pdbx_strand_id
1 'polypeptide(L)'
;ALYIDMTEALQRGREELIYAEDDGVIVGDRQTGICRLAAFSEKAAVKLVKRAAAESKFNQYVLHQPSLLVPLEEMYQVEGCTPFRQAVYNSRIAPTIKKRIEIRSLTPVYQQEILQHSSAVSESCIKEQLEKGRLFGAFVEENLAGFAGLHQGGGLGLLYVDKSYRGQG
;
A
#
# COMPACT_ATOMS: atom_id res chain seq x y z
N ALA A 1 0.68 3.98 15.73
CA ALA A 1 1.11 3.32 14.49
C ALA A 1 -0.03 2.90 13.54
N LEU A 2 -1.24 3.46 13.72
CA LEU A 2 -2.41 3.09 12.90
C LEU A 2 -2.40 3.71 11.48
N TYR A 3 -1.55 4.72 11.25
CA TYR A 3 -1.53 5.51 10.00
C TYR A 3 -0.12 5.56 9.43
N ILE A 4 0.57 4.42 9.43
CA ILE A 4 1.98 4.34 9.00
C ILE A 4 2.15 4.66 7.52
N ASP A 5 1.18 4.30 6.69
CA ASP A 5 1.18 4.62 5.26
C ASP A 5 1.14 6.13 5.01
N MET A 6 0.35 6.89 5.80
CA MET A 6 0.33 8.36 5.74
C MET A 6 1.67 8.95 6.21
N THR A 7 2.21 8.43 7.33
CA THR A 7 3.48 8.92 7.89
C THR A 7 4.65 8.64 6.94
N GLU A 8 4.73 7.43 6.39
CA GLU A 8 5.77 7.06 5.43
C GLU A 8 5.69 7.86 4.13
N ALA A 9 4.47 8.10 3.63
CA ALA A 9 4.25 8.89 2.42
C ALA A 9 4.76 10.33 2.60
N LEU A 10 4.45 10.95 3.74
CA LEU A 10 4.93 12.28 4.10
C LEU A 10 6.46 12.32 4.28
N GLN A 11 7.04 11.38 5.03
CA GLN A 11 8.49 11.31 5.27
C GLN A 11 9.29 11.13 3.98
N ARG A 12 8.74 10.45 2.99
CA ARG A 12 9.35 10.24 1.67
C ARG A 12 9.14 11.41 0.70
N GLY A 13 8.43 12.46 1.14
CA GLY A 13 8.17 13.66 0.33
C GLY A 13 7.31 13.41 -0.91
N ARG A 14 6.48 12.38 -0.90
CA ARG A 14 5.63 12.00 -2.04
C ARG A 14 4.22 12.54 -1.95
N GLU A 15 3.74 12.66 -0.74
CA GLU A 15 2.43 13.19 -0.44
C GLU A 15 2.57 14.45 0.42
N GLU A 16 1.61 15.32 0.34
CA GLU A 16 1.56 16.55 1.14
C GLU A 16 0.51 16.43 2.25
N LEU A 17 0.80 17.05 3.38
CA LEU A 17 -0.17 17.20 4.46
C LEU A 17 -1.15 18.30 4.07
N ILE A 18 -2.41 17.93 3.81
CA ILE A 18 -3.48 18.85 3.44
C ILE A 18 -4.20 19.37 4.69
N TYR A 19 -4.36 18.50 5.67
CA TYR A 19 -5.05 18.81 6.91
C TYR A 19 -4.57 17.91 8.05
N ALA A 20 -4.36 18.49 9.24
CA ALA A 20 -4.12 17.77 10.48
C ALA A 20 -4.60 18.59 11.67
N GLU A 21 -5.63 18.11 12.33
CA GLU A 21 -6.24 18.69 13.53
C GLU A 21 -6.68 17.55 14.45
N ASP A 22 -7.25 17.90 15.61
CA ASP A 22 -7.72 16.93 16.61
C ASP A 22 -8.84 16.01 16.13
N ASP A 23 -9.51 16.34 15.03
CA ASP A 23 -10.59 15.55 14.44
C ASP A 23 -10.15 14.61 13.31
N GLY A 24 -8.94 14.78 12.76
CA GLY A 24 -8.43 13.87 11.74
C GLY A 24 -7.29 14.42 10.89
N VAL A 25 -6.93 13.62 9.89
CA VAL A 25 -5.80 13.89 8.98
C VAL A 25 -6.21 13.64 7.54
N ILE A 26 -5.75 14.50 6.63
CA ILE A 26 -5.81 14.34 5.18
C ILE A 26 -4.41 14.46 4.63
N VAL A 27 -3.98 13.46 3.89
CA VAL A 27 -2.71 13.44 3.14
C VAL A 27 -3.03 13.13 1.68
N GLY A 28 -2.39 13.82 0.75
CA GLY A 28 -2.71 13.66 -0.66
C GLY A 28 -1.51 13.72 -1.57
N ASP A 29 -1.57 12.96 -2.64
CA ASP A 29 -0.68 13.04 -3.79
C ASP A 29 -1.44 13.64 -4.98
N ARG A 30 -1.14 14.89 -5.30
CA ARG A 30 -1.80 15.60 -6.40
C ARG A 30 -1.34 15.15 -7.78
N GLN A 31 -0.23 14.41 -7.86
CA GLN A 31 0.27 13.87 -9.13
C GLN A 31 -0.45 12.58 -9.51
N THR A 32 -0.66 11.70 -8.53
CA THR A 32 -1.38 10.43 -8.73
C THR A 32 -2.88 10.53 -8.51
N GLY A 33 -3.36 11.61 -7.88
CA GLY A 33 -4.78 11.78 -7.54
C GLY A 33 -5.24 10.95 -6.34
N ILE A 34 -4.31 10.45 -5.52
CA ILE A 34 -4.61 9.65 -4.33
C ILE A 34 -4.79 10.56 -3.11
N CYS A 35 -5.87 10.36 -2.36
CA CYS A 35 -6.13 11.03 -1.09
C CYS A 35 -6.35 10.01 0.02
N ARG A 36 -5.64 10.17 1.14
CA ARG A 36 -5.76 9.33 2.34
C ARG A 36 -6.46 10.12 3.43
N LEU A 37 -7.53 9.54 3.98
CA LEU A 37 -8.31 10.15 5.05
C LEU A 37 -8.33 9.28 6.28
N ALA A 38 -8.09 9.92 7.44
CA ALA A 38 -8.25 9.32 8.75
C ALA A 38 -9.09 10.25 9.63
N ALA A 39 -10.30 9.85 9.98
CA ALA A 39 -11.20 10.57 10.88
C ALA A 39 -11.19 9.96 12.28
N PHE A 40 -11.20 10.78 13.30
CA PHE A 40 -11.15 10.30 14.70
C PHE A 40 -12.55 10.23 15.34
N SER A 41 -13.60 10.60 14.59
CA SER A 41 -15.00 10.42 14.95
C SER A 41 -15.88 10.40 13.69
N GLU A 42 -17.12 9.91 13.81
CA GLU A 42 -18.08 9.94 12.70
C GLU A 42 -18.42 11.36 12.25
N LYS A 43 -18.55 12.28 13.21
CA LYS A 43 -18.78 13.71 12.90
C LYS A 43 -17.62 14.30 12.11
N ALA A 44 -16.41 13.93 12.45
CA ALA A 44 -15.20 14.35 11.73
C ALA A 44 -15.16 13.78 10.31
N ALA A 45 -15.65 12.57 10.08
CA ALA A 45 -15.66 11.95 8.76
C ALA A 45 -16.35 12.82 7.71
N VAL A 46 -17.54 13.35 8.01
CA VAL A 46 -18.28 14.25 7.10
C VAL A 46 -17.47 15.52 6.79
N LYS A 47 -16.83 16.12 7.81
CA LYS A 47 -16.01 17.33 7.65
C LYS A 47 -14.79 17.05 6.76
N LEU A 48 -14.08 15.95 7.01
CA LEU A 48 -12.88 15.60 6.27
C LEU A 48 -13.17 15.29 4.82
N VAL A 49 -14.22 14.52 4.54
CA VAL A 49 -14.64 14.21 3.16
C VAL A 49 -14.99 15.50 2.40
N LYS A 50 -15.78 16.41 2.99
CA LYS A 50 -16.09 17.70 2.38
C LYS A 50 -14.84 18.53 2.09
N ARG A 51 -13.87 18.50 3.00
CA ARG A 51 -12.62 19.22 2.83
C ARG A 51 -11.76 18.61 1.71
N ALA A 52 -11.63 17.28 1.68
CA ALA A 52 -10.91 16.60 0.61
C ALA A 52 -11.56 16.85 -0.76
N ALA A 53 -12.90 16.85 -0.82
CA ALA A 53 -13.64 17.15 -2.04
C ALA A 53 -13.43 18.58 -2.55
N ALA A 54 -13.28 19.54 -1.67
CA ALA A 54 -13.00 20.93 -2.06
C ALA A 54 -11.66 21.12 -2.77
N GLU A 55 -10.71 20.21 -2.58
CA GLU A 55 -9.42 20.20 -3.29
C GLU A 55 -9.54 19.80 -4.77
N SER A 56 -10.66 19.20 -5.20
CA SER A 56 -11.07 18.83 -6.57
C SER A 56 -10.00 18.15 -7.46
N LYS A 57 -8.96 17.54 -6.86
CA LYS A 57 -7.82 16.94 -7.57
C LYS A 57 -7.68 15.44 -7.33
N PHE A 58 -8.54 14.87 -6.48
CA PHE A 58 -8.45 13.47 -6.09
C PHE A 58 -9.55 12.65 -6.75
N ASN A 59 -9.19 11.48 -7.25
CA ASN A 59 -10.08 10.51 -7.87
C ASN A 59 -9.97 9.12 -7.25
N GLN A 60 -9.02 8.93 -6.32
CA GLN A 60 -8.83 7.70 -5.58
C GLN A 60 -8.68 8.01 -4.09
N TYR A 61 -9.45 7.33 -3.26
CA TYR A 61 -9.48 7.57 -1.82
C TYR A 61 -9.06 6.34 -1.04
N VAL A 62 -8.17 6.49 -0.07
CA VAL A 62 -7.81 5.49 0.93
C VAL A 62 -8.44 5.90 2.25
N LEU A 63 -9.44 5.16 2.68
CA LEU A 63 -10.24 5.46 3.87
C LEU A 63 -9.77 4.59 5.04
N HIS A 64 -9.30 5.21 6.11
CA HIS A 64 -8.81 4.48 7.29
C HIS A 64 -9.94 4.00 8.21
N GLN A 65 -11.13 4.57 8.10
CA GLN A 65 -12.30 4.15 8.86
C GLN A 65 -13.51 3.95 7.93
N PRO A 66 -14.35 2.93 8.20
CA PRO A 66 -15.57 2.69 7.42
C PRO A 66 -16.55 3.88 7.43
N SER A 67 -16.56 4.67 8.50
CA SER A 67 -17.41 5.86 8.64
C SER A 67 -17.14 6.97 7.60
N LEU A 68 -16.01 6.91 6.91
CA LEU A 68 -15.67 7.83 5.83
C LEU A 68 -16.36 7.48 4.50
N LEU A 69 -16.81 6.24 4.33
CA LEU A 69 -17.35 5.76 3.05
C LEU A 69 -18.71 6.42 2.74
N VAL A 70 -19.64 6.41 3.68
CA VAL A 70 -21.00 6.96 3.47
C VAL A 70 -20.95 8.44 3.05
N PRO A 71 -20.24 9.35 3.76
CA PRO A 71 -20.12 10.73 3.31
C PRO A 71 -19.44 10.88 1.94
N LEU A 72 -18.55 9.95 1.56
CA LEU A 72 -17.90 9.98 0.25
C LEU A 72 -18.89 9.59 -0.86
N GLU A 73 -19.71 8.56 -0.65
CA GLU A 73 -20.76 8.11 -1.57
C GLU A 73 -21.86 9.14 -1.77
N GLU A 74 -22.13 9.98 -0.76
CA GLU A 74 -23.07 11.12 -0.89
C GLU A 74 -22.54 12.23 -1.80
N MET A 75 -21.23 12.32 -1.98
CA MET A 75 -20.58 13.39 -2.76
C MET A 75 -20.10 12.94 -4.14
N TYR A 76 -19.83 11.65 -4.31
CA TYR A 76 -19.26 11.09 -5.51
C TYR A 76 -19.96 9.81 -5.93
N GLN A 77 -20.00 9.57 -7.24
CA GLN A 77 -20.31 8.25 -7.75
C GLN A 77 -19.07 7.35 -7.54
N VAL A 78 -19.14 6.47 -6.55
CA VAL A 78 -18.06 5.52 -6.24
C VAL A 78 -18.16 4.32 -7.18
N GLU A 79 -17.18 4.15 -8.05
CA GLU A 79 -17.14 3.04 -9.03
C GLU A 79 -16.80 1.69 -8.39
N GLY A 80 -16.06 1.71 -7.29
CA GLY A 80 -15.70 0.49 -6.57
C GLY A 80 -15.03 0.77 -5.24
N CYS A 81 -15.19 -0.17 -4.31
CA CYS A 81 -14.56 -0.14 -2.99
C CYS A 81 -13.97 -1.50 -2.67
N THR A 82 -12.68 -1.53 -2.35
CA THR A 82 -11.98 -2.76 -1.96
C THR A 82 -11.51 -2.65 -0.50
N PRO A 83 -12.07 -3.45 0.42
CA PRO A 83 -11.60 -3.46 1.79
C PRO A 83 -10.23 -4.13 1.88
N PHE A 84 -9.32 -3.55 2.65
CA PHE A 84 -8.00 -4.13 2.93
C PHE A 84 -7.67 -4.02 4.41
N ARG A 85 -6.67 -4.77 4.83
CA ARG A 85 -6.13 -4.72 6.20
C ARG A 85 -4.68 -4.28 6.13
N GLN A 86 -4.33 -3.31 6.95
CA GLN A 86 -2.95 -2.90 7.14
C GLN A 86 -2.38 -3.60 8.36
N ALA A 87 -1.23 -4.24 8.19
CA ALA A 87 -0.45 -4.83 9.28
C ALA A 87 0.86 -4.06 9.44
N VAL A 88 1.26 -3.84 10.68
CA VAL A 88 2.51 -3.14 11.01
C VAL A 88 3.37 -4.04 11.87
N TYR A 89 4.60 -4.27 11.43
CA TYR A 89 5.62 -4.90 12.27
C TYR A 89 6.26 -3.84 13.16
N ASN A 90 5.94 -3.87 14.45
CA ASN A 90 6.40 -2.88 15.42
C ASN A 90 7.45 -3.42 16.42
N SER A 91 7.91 -4.66 16.22
CA SER A 91 8.99 -5.22 17.05
C SER A 91 10.35 -4.64 16.64
N ARG A 92 11.19 -4.36 17.61
CA ARG A 92 12.61 -4.00 17.40
C ARG A 92 13.50 -5.21 17.11
N ILE A 93 12.99 -6.41 17.31
CA ILE A 93 13.71 -7.66 17.10
C ILE A 93 13.32 -8.20 15.74
N ALA A 94 14.29 -8.36 14.86
CA ALA A 94 14.04 -9.01 13.57
C ALA A 94 13.50 -10.43 13.76
N PRO A 95 12.50 -10.88 12.99
CA PRO A 95 12.01 -12.25 13.10
C PRO A 95 13.15 -13.23 12.77
N THR A 96 13.21 -14.32 13.52
CA THR A 96 14.15 -15.41 13.23
C THR A 96 13.70 -16.15 11.97
N ILE A 97 14.49 -16.08 10.93
CA ILE A 97 14.21 -16.79 9.68
C ILE A 97 14.90 -18.18 9.74
N LYS A 98 14.14 -19.25 9.52
CA LYS A 98 14.72 -20.57 9.30
C LYS A 98 15.50 -20.56 7.98
N LYS A 99 16.79 -20.84 8.00
CA LYS A 99 17.78 -20.65 6.91
C LYS A 99 17.60 -21.53 5.65
N ARG A 100 16.41 -21.98 5.33
CA ARG A 100 16.17 -22.78 4.11
C ARG A 100 15.78 -21.94 2.89
N ILE A 101 15.61 -20.63 3.08
CA ILE A 101 15.15 -19.72 2.04
C ILE A 101 16.22 -18.66 1.84
N GLU A 102 16.67 -18.49 0.61
CA GLU A 102 17.53 -17.41 0.22
C GLU A 102 16.68 -16.23 -0.28
N ILE A 103 16.91 -15.05 0.25
CA ILE A 103 16.22 -13.82 -0.20
C ILE A 103 17.21 -13.03 -1.06
N ARG A 104 16.81 -12.78 -2.32
CA ARG A 104 17.59 -11.99 -3.29
C ARG A 104 16.73 -10.86 -3.88
N SER A 105 17.36 -9.76 -4.25
CA SER A 105 16.71 -8.74 -5.08
C SER A 105 16.42 -9.33 -6.47
N LEU A 106 15.21 -9.14 -6.95
CA LEU A 106 14.81 -9.60 -8.28
C LEU A 106 15.28 -8.61 -9.34
N THR A 107 15.68 -9.16 -10.49
CA THR A 107 16.07 -8.41 -11.67
C THR A 107 14.95 -8.44 -12.73
N PRO A 108 15.01 -7.62 -13.78
CA PRO A 108 13.99 -7.59 -14.84
C PRO A 108 13.71 -8.95 -15.52
N VAL A 109 14.62 -9.94 -15.41
CA VAL A 109 14.39 -11.28 -15.95
C VAL A 109 13.17 -11.97 -15.34
N TYR A 110 12.79 -11.62 -14.10
CA TYR A 110 11.62 -12.17 -13.42
C TYR A 110 10.31 -11.42 -13.70
N GLN A 111 10.29 -10.39 -14.56
CA GLN A 111 9.13 -9.54 -14.81
C GLN A 111 7.91 -10.36 -15.25
N GLN A 112 8.08 -11.27 -16.19
CA GLN A 112 6.98 -12.08 -16.72
C GLN A 112 6.40 -13.03 -15.68
N GLU A 113 7.24 -13.64 -14.85
CA GLU A 113 6.81 -14.51 -13.76
C GLU A 113 6.00 -13.73 -12.70
N ILE A 114 6.44 -12.52 -12.34
CA ILE A 114 5.70 -11.67 -11.41
C ILE A 114 4.34 -11.26 -11.97
N LEU A 115 4.27 -10.90 -13.26
CA LEU A 115 3.02 -10.51 -13.93
C LEU A 115 1.97 -11.61 -13.91
N GLN A 116 2.36 -12.87 -14.06
CA GLN A 116 1.43 -14.01 -13.99
C GLN A 116 0.71 -14.12 -12.64
N HIS A 117 1.30 -13.57 -11.57
CA HIS A 117 0.78 -13.66 -10.21
C HIS A 117 0.32 -12.31 -9.62
N SER A 118 0.34 -11.25 -10.42
CA SER A 118 0.10 -9.86 -9.95
C SER A 118 -0.89 -9.12 -10.84
N SER A 119 -2.09 -9.67 -11.01
CA SER A 119 -3.13 -9.11 -11.89
C SER A 119 -3.63 -7.70 -11.52
N ALA A 120 -3.39 -7.27 -10.27
CA ALA A 120 -3.84 -5.96 -9.77
C ALA A 120 -2.81 -4.83 -9.99
N VAL A 121 -1.64 -5.12 -10.56
CA VAL A 121 -0.54 -4.15 -10.72
C VAL A 121 -0.14 -4.05 -12.18
N SER A 122 0.05 -2.83 -12.67
CA SER A 122 0.46 -2.60 -14.06
C SER A 122 1.88 -3.09 -14.34
N GLU A 123 2.11 -3.52 -15.56
CA GLU A 123 3.44 -3.94 -16.03
C GLU A 123 4.50 -2.86 -15.84
N SER A 124 4.15 -1.60 -16.11
CA SER A 124 5.05 -0.46 -15.92
C SER A 124 5.47 -0.28 -14.46
N CYS A 125 4.55 -0.51 -13.52
CA CYS A 125 4.85 -0.46 -12.09
C CYS A 125 5.81 -1.58 -11.67
N ILE A 126 5.58 -2.80 -12.13
CA ILE A 126 6.47 -3.94 -11.84
C ILE A 126 7.88 -3.68 -12.39
N LYS A 127 7.98 -3.21 -13.64
CA LYS A 127 9.24 -2.85 -14.26
C LYS A 127 10.00 -1.81 -13.44
N GLU A 128 9.33 -0.72 -13.05
CA GLU A 128 9.91 0.33 -12.22
C GLU A 128 10.41 -0.21 -10.87
N GLN A 129 9.65 -1.10 -10.22
CA GLN A 129 10.04 -1.69 -8.94
C GLN A 129 11.27 -2.61 -9.08
N LEU A 130 11.35 -3.38 -10.16
CA LEU A 130 12.52 -4.20 -10.48
C LEU A 130 13.76 -3.35 -10.73
N GLU A 131 13.65 -2.32 -11.55
CA GLU A 131 14.75 -1.39 -11.85
C GLU A 131 15.27 -0.66 -10.59
N LYS A 132 14.37 -0.38 -9.64
CA LYS A 132 14.69 0.26 -8.35
C LYS A 132 15.15 -0.74 -7.26
N GLY A 133 15.25 -2.03 -7.56
CA GLY A 133 15.64 -3.06 -6.60
C GLY A 133 14.68 -3.20 -5.41
N ARG A 134 13.38 -2.96 -5.62
CA ARG A 134 12.34 -2.98 -4.57
C ARG A 134 11.50 -4.26 -4.57
N LEU A 135 11.82 -5.20 -5.43
CA LEU A 135 11.24 -6.53 -5.47
C LEU A 135 12.26 -7.56 -5.03
N PHE A 136 11.85 -8.41 -4.11
CA PHE A 136 12.68 -9.45 -3.50
C PHE A 136 12.05 -10.80 -3.76
N GLY A 137 12.85 -11.76 -4.19
CA GLY A 137 12.46 -13.15 -4.36
C GLY A 137 12.95 -14.01 -3.21
N ALA A 138 12.13 -14.97 -2.83
CA ALA A 138 12.45 -16.05 -1.92
C ALA A 138 12.79 -17.30 -2.75
N PHE A 139 13.98 -17.87 -2.60
CA PHE A 139 14.45 -18.99 -3.39
C PHE A 139 14.67 -20.24 -2.53
N VAL A 140 14.26 -21.38 -3.07
CA VAL A 140 14.54 -22.71 -2.53
C VAL A 140 15.21 -23.49 -3.65
N GLU A 141 16.46 -23.91 -3.46
CA GLU A 141 17.23 -24.65 -4.47
C GLU A 141 17.19 -24.01 -5.86
N GLU A 142 17.44 -22.69 -5.92
CA GLU A 142 17.40 -21.86 -7.14
C GLU A 142 16.00 -21.64 -7.75
N ASN A 143 14.93 -22.26 -7.24
CA ASN A 143 13.57 -22.03 -7.70
C ASN A 143 12.94 -20.85 -6.96
N LEU A 144 12.25 -19.96 -7.67
CA LEU A 144 11.52 -18.87 -7.07
C LEU A 144 10.28 -19.40 -6.33
N ALA A 145 10.36 -19.47 -5.02
CA ALA A 145 9.29 -19.95 -4.14
C ALA A 145 8.25 -18.87 -3.85
N GLY A 146 8.60 -17.61 -4.04
CA GLY A 146 7.71 -16.48 -3.83
C GLY A 146 8.43 -15.15 -3.97
N PHE A 147 7.66 -14.08 -3.95
CA PHE A 147 8.24 -12.73 -4.00
C PHE A 147 7.44 -11.75 -3.14
N ALA A 148 8.11 -10.66 -2.77
CA ALA A 148 7.50 -9.53 -2.11
C ALA A 148 8.06 -8.22 -2.66
N GLY A 149 7.22 -7.21 -2.76
CA GLY A 149 7.61 -5.87 -3.20
C GLY A 149 7.42 -4.83 -2.12
N LEU A 150 8.20 -3.76 -2.20
CA LEU A 150 8.00 -2.56 -1.41
C LEU A 150 7.21 -1.56 -2.25
N HIS A 151 6.01 -1.21 -1.79
CA HIS A 151 5.28 -0.10 -2.37
C HIS A 151 6.06 1.21 -2.24
N GLN A 152 5.71 2.17 -3.08
CA GLN A 152 6.32 3.49 -3.03
C GLN A 152 6.17 4.15 -1.65
N GLY A 153 5.08 3.88 -0.92
CA GLY A 153 4.86 4.32 0.46
C GLY A 153 5.58 3.51 1.54
N GLY A 154 6.48 2.57 1.17
CA GLY A 154 7.28 1.77 2.11
C GLY A 154 6.58 0.54 2.68
N GLY A 155 5.29 0.35 2.40
CA GLY A 155 4.57 -0.86 2.78
C GLY A 155 5.02 -2.07 1.95
N LEU A 156 4.96 -3.26 2.54
CA LEU A 156 5.06 -4.51 1.79
C LEU A 156 3.80 -4.71 0.95
N GLY A 157 3.99 -5.01 -0.32
CA GLY A 157 2.94 -5.36 -1.26
C GLY A 157 3.46 -6.35 -2.29
N LEU A 158 2.65 -6.67 -3.28
CA LEU A 158 3.02 -7.66 -4.29
C LEU A 158 3.48 -8.99 -3.65
N LEU A 159 2.84 -9.39 -2.55
CA LEU A 159 3.22 -10.60 -1.84
C LEU A 159 2.62 -11.83 -2.51
N TYR A 160 3.47 -12.72 -2.96
CA TYR A 160 3.09 -14.02 -3.52
C TYR A 160 3.97 -15.11 -2.95
N VAL A 161 3.37 -16.25 -2.66
CA VAL A 161 4.08 -17.51 -2.34
C VAL A 161 3.48 -18.61 -3.20
N ASP A 162 4.32 -19.33 -3.93
CA ASP A 162 3.90 -20.45 -4.74
C ASP A 162 3.23 -21.54 -3.88
N LYS A 163 2.19 -22.17 -4.43
CA LYS A 163 1.36 -23.13 -3.68
C LYS A 163 2.16 -24.30 -3.12
N SER A 164 3.18 -24.75 -3.84
CA SER A 164 4.05 -25.87 -3.43
C SER A 164 4.90 -25.55 -2.20
N TYR A 165 5.14 -24.26 -1.92
CA TYR A 165 5.97 -23.82 -0.79
C TYR A 165 5.16 -23.25 0.38
N ARG A 166 3.82 -23.22 0.29
CA ARG A 166 2.97 -22.71 1.38
C ARG A 166 2.93 -23.68 2.56
N GLY A 167 2.75 -23.11 3.77
CA GLY A 167 2.57 -23.90 4.99
C GLY A 167 3.82 -24.60 5.51
N GLN A 168 4.98 -24.27 4.98
CA GLN A 168 6.25 -24.89 5.40
C GLN A 168 7.03 -24.08 6.47
N GLY A 169 6.46 -23.02 6.96
CA GLY A 169 7.00 -22.19 8.04
C GLY A 169 7.75 -20.97 7.56
#